data_2d7da38a1d48115a4a03695e044c8c8a
#
_entry.id   2d7da38a1d48115a4a03695e044c8c8a
#
_cell.length_a   1.000
_cell.length_b   1.000
_cell.length_c   1.000
_cell.angle_alpha   90.00
_cell.angle_beta   90.00
_cell.angle_gamma   90.00
#
_symmetry.space_group_name_H-M   'P 1'
#
loop_
_entity.id
_entity.type
_entity.pdbx_description
1 polymer ?
#
loop_
_entity_poly.entity_id
_entity_poly.type
_entity_poly.pdbx_seq_one_letter_code
_entity_poly.pdbx_strand_id
1 'polypeptide(L)'
;MCVKVESFSAIRVGVATSEEIRSWSSGEDKKPETINYRTLKPEKDGLFCEKIFGPTKDWECSCGKYKRVRFKGIVCERCGVEVTKSSVRRERMGHIELAAPVTHIWYFKGVPSRLGYLLNMAPKDLEKIIYFAAYRVMDIDHEMRTAEYDLVRDEYVTRIRALIDAREEEFEAAAGEEIAAM
;
A
#
# COMPACT_ATOMS: atom_id res chain seq x y z
N MET A 1 -17.21 20.97 -18.62
CA MET A 1 -18.42 20.86 -19.45
C MET A 1 -19.37 19.92 -18.73
N CYS A 2 -20.49 20.44 -18.24
CA CYS A 2 -21.55 19.58 -17.70
C CYS A 2 -22.27 18.97 -18.89
N VAL A 3 -22.05 17.70 -19.18
CA VAL A 3 -22.81 17.00 -20.22
C VAL A 3 -24.22 16.81 -19.65
N LYS A 4 -25.21 17.52 -20.19
CA LYS A 4 -26.61 17.21 -19.93
C LYS A 4 -26.92 15.86 -20.56
N VAL A 5 -26.96 14.84 -19.74
CA VAL A 5 -27.42 13.50 -20.14
C VAL A 5 -28.91 13.52 -20.13
N GLU A 6 -29.52 13.85 -21.27
CA GLU A 6 -30.99 13.98 -21.36
C GLU A 6 -31.69 12.63 -21.62
N SER A 7 -31.01 11.67 -22.26
CA SER A 7 -31.55 10.30 -22.40
C SER A 7 -30.41 9.31 -22.69
N PHE A 8 -30.46 8.14 -22.08
CA PHE A 8 -29.57 7.02 -22.36
C PHE A 8 -30.34 5.69 -22.26
N SER A 9 -30.00 4.74 -23.12
CA SER A 9 -30.62 3.42 -23.14
C SER A 9 -29.95 2.42 -22.19
N ALA A 10 -28.69 2.65 -21.85
CA ALA A 10 -27.93 1.77 -20.96
C ALA A 10 -26.78 2.52 -20.29
N ILE A 11 -26.39 2.05 -19.11
CA ILE A 11 -25.19 2.47 -18.40
C ILE A 11 -24.24 1.28 -18.32
N ARG A 12 -23.00 1.48 -18.74
CA ARG A 12 -21.92 0.49 -18.56
C ARG A 12 -21.02 0.91 -17.42
N VAL A 13 -20.91 0.06 -16.41
CA VAL A 13 -19.96 0.23 -15.30
C VAL A 13 -18.78 -0.72 -15.50
N GLY A 14 -17.58 -0.19 -15.48
CA GLY A 14 -16.35 -0.96 -15.65
C GLY A 14 -15.18 -0.39 -14.87
N VAL A 15 -14.08 -1.10 -14.87
CA VAL A 15 -12.81 -0.66 -14.27
C VAL A 15 -12.02 0.10 -15.33
N ALA A 16 -11.53 1.29 -14.98
CA ALA A 16 -10.65 2.07 -15.84
C ALA A 16 -9.22 1.51 -15.81
N THR A 17 -8.52 1.61 -16.93
CA THR A 17 -7.10 1.31 -17.03
C THR A 17 -6.26 2.42 -16.39
N SER A 18 -5.00 2.12 -16.05
CA SER A 18 -4.07 3.13 -15.53
C SER A 18 -3.84 4.28 -16.51
N GLU A 19 -3.83 3.98 -17.82
CA GLU A 19 -3.66 4.98 -18.89
C GLU A 19 -4.87 5.93 -18.98
N GLU A 20 -6.08 5.38 -18.87
CA GLU A 20 -7.30 6.20 -18.83
C GLU A 20 -7.30 7.12 -17.62
N ILE A 21 -6.93 6.62 -16.42
CA ILE A 21 -6.86 7.43 -15.20
C ILE A 21 -5.84 8.56 -15.36
N ARG A 22 -4.65 8.28 -15.92
CA ARG A 22 -3.66 9.33 -16.21
C ARG A 22 -4.17 10.36 -17.22
N SER A 23 -4.94 9.95 -18.21
CA SER A 23 -5.51 10.86 -19.21
C SER A 23 -6.55 11.82 -18.61
N TRP A 24 -7.28 11.38 -17.60
CA TRP A 24 -8.26 12.22 -16.89
C TRP A 24 -7.62 13.13 -15.83
N SER A 25 -6.43 12.81 -15.39
CA SER A 25 -5.76 13.47 -14.28
C SER A 25 -5.20 14.83 -14.69
N SER A 26 -5.36 15.81 -13.82
CA SER A 26 -4.74 17.14 -13.93
C SER A 26 -3.36 17.21 -13.30
N GLY A 27 -2.90 16.16 -12.61
CA GLY A 27 -1.58 16.07 -12.00
C GLY A 27 -1.46 14.93 -11.00
N GLU A 28 -0.24 14.67 -10.58
CA GLU A 28 0.13 13.62 -9.62
C GLU A 28 0.20 14.17 -8.20
N ASP A 29 -0.48 13.50 -7.28
CA ASP A 29 -0.38 13.75 -5.83
C ASP A 29 0.82 12.97 -5.26
N LYS A 30 1.83 13.68 -4.79
CA LYS A 30 3.09 13.09 -4.30
C LYS A 30 3.18 13.01 -2.78
N LYS A 31 2.32 13.75 -2.08
CA LYS A 31 2.36 13.91 -0.63
C LYS A 31 1.02 13.58 0.01
N PRO A 32 1.01 12.93 1.17
CA PRO A 32 -0.22 12.61 1.88
C PRO A 32 -0.84 13.81 2.60
N GLU A 33 -0.12 14.93 2.70
CA GLU A 33 -0.59 16.12 3.40
C GLU A 33 -1.79 16.73 2.68
N THR A 34 -2.74 17.22 3.47
CA THR A 34 -3.95 17.88 2.99
C THR A 34 -3.84 19.39 3.06
N ILE A 35 -3.79 19.92 4.26
CA ILE A 35 -3.69 21.36 4.55
C ILE A 35 -2.58 21.64 5.57
N ASN A 36 -2.00 22.81 5.47
CA ASN A 36 -1.09 23.29 6.50
C ASN A 36 -1.90 23.77 7.72
N TYR A 37 -1.68 23.16 8.88
CA TYR A 37 -2.44 23.47 10.10
C TYR A 37 -2.27 24.91 10.60
N ARG A 38 -1.14 25.56 10.26
CA ARG A 38 -0.84 26.96 10.66
C ARG A 38 -1.51 27.98 9.75
N THR A 39 -1.45 27.76 8.43
CA THR A 39 -1.94 28.69 7.42
C THR A 39 -3.33 28.37 6.92
N LEU A 40 -3.85 27.16 7.22
CA LEU A 40 -5.11 26.59 6.72
C LEU A 40 -5.20 26.55 5.19
N LYS A 41 -4.06 26.64 4.50
CA LYS A 41 -3.98 26.53 3.04
C LYS A 41 -3.62 25.12 2.61
N PRO A 42 -4.12 24.67 1.45
CA PRO A 42 -3.74 23.39 0.87
C PRO A 42 -2.22 23.31 0.65
N GLU A 43 -1.64 22.17 1.04
CA GLU A 43 -0.23 21.90 0.77
C GLU A 43 0.01 21.65 -0.71
N LYS A 44 1.19 22.05 -1.18
CA LYS A 44 1.60 21.85 -2.56
C LYS A 44 1.92 20.37 -2.78
N ASP A 45 1.44 19.83 -3.92
CA ASP A 45 1.58 18.43 -4.34
C ASP A 45 0.94 17.43 -3.37
N GLY A 46 0.02 17.91 -2.52
CA GLY A 46 -0.79 17.10 -1.60
C GLY A 46 -2.21 16.88 -2.11
N LEU A 47 -2.99 16.12 -1.34
CA LEU A 47 -4.35 15.69 -1.70
C LEU A 47 -5.35 16.83 -1.97
N PHE A 48 -5.06 18.06 -1.54
CA PHE A 48 -5.87 19.26 -1.82
C PHE A 48 -5.14 20.32 -2.62
N CYS A 49 -4.05 19.97 -3.31
CA CYS A 49 -3.20 20.89 -4.03
C CYS A 49 -3.99 21.80 -5.00
N GLU A 50 -3.82 23.11 -4.86
CA GLU A 50 -4.48 24.08 -5.74
C GLU A 50 -3.94 24.07 -7.17
N LYS A 51 -2.70 23.63 -7.38
CA LYS A 51 -2.12 23.48 -8.71
C LYS A 51 -2.79 22.36 -9.51
N ILE A 52 -3.14 21.26 -8.85
CA ILE A 52 -3.76 20.08 -9.47
C ILE A 52 -5.26 20.29 -9.61
N PHE A 53 -5.95 20.61 -8.52
CA PHE A 53 -7.40 20.67 -8.47
C PHE A 53 -8.00 22.04 -8.77
N GLY A 54 -7.22 23.09 -8.66
CA GLY A 54 -7.67 24.46 -8.86
C GLY A 54 -7.73 25.29 -7.58
N PRO A 55 -8.02 26.58 -7.68
CA PRO A 55 -7.99 27.52 -6.58
C PRO A 55 -9.10 27.25 -5.56
N THR A 56 -8.87 27.58 -4.29
CA THR A 56 -9.86 27.49 -3.21
C THR A 56 -10.84 28.67 -3.22
N LYS A 57 -10.40 29.82 -3.76
CA LYS A 57 -11.25 31.02 -3.92
C LYS A 57 -11.43 31.35 -5.39
N ASP A 58 -12.61 31.85 -5.74
CA ASP A 58 -12.93 32.23 -7.11
C ASP A 58 -11.98 33.32 -7.60
N TRP A 59 -11.38 33.10 -8.76
CA TRP A 59 -10.56 34.06 -9.48
C TRP A 59 -9.32 34.54 -8.71
N GLU A 60 -8.81 33.73 -7.79
CA GLU A 60 -7.62 34.04 -6.99
C GLU A 60 -6.62 32.90 -7.06
N CYS A 61 -5.35 33.18 -7.33
CA CYS A 61 -4.29 32.18 -7.23
C CYS A 61 -3.83 32.01 -5.78
N SER A 62 -3.17 30.90 -5.45
CA SER A 62 -2.75 30.54 -4.09
C SER A 62 -1.82 31.59 -3.44
N CYS A 63 -0.90 32.18 -4.22
CA CYS A 63 0.02 33.23 -3.72
C CYS A 63 -0.58 34.64 -3.67
N GLY A 64 -1.79 34.84 -4.21
CA GLY A 64 -2.48 36.12 -4.21
C GLY A 64 -1.96 37.17 -5.23
N LYS A 65 -1.08 36.76 -6.15
CA LYS A 65 -0.57 37.65 -7.21
C LYS A 65 -1.69 38.09 -8.16
N TYR A 66 -2.52 37.14 -8.57
CA TYR A 66 -3.67 37.38 -9.43
C TYR A 66 -4.96 37.19 -8.64
N LYS A 67 -5.77 38.23 -8.60
CA LYS A 67 -7.03 38.29 -7.84
C LYS A 67 -8.08 39.03 -8.66
N ARG A 68 -8.64 38.59 -9.64
CA ARG A 68 -9.79 39.19 -10.33
C ARG A 68 -10.11 38.40 -11.59
N VAL A 69 -11.36 38.45 -12.01
CA VAL A 69 -11.91 37.81 -13.23
C VAL A 69 -11.13 38.16 -14.51
N ARG A 70 -10.53 39.36 -14.59
CA ARG A 70 -9.74 39.78 -15.76
C ARG A 70 -8.54 38.87 -16.06
N PHE A 71 -8.08 38.10 -15.06
CA PHE A 71 -6.97 37.19 -15.17
C PHE A 71 -7.42 35.73 -15.39
N LYS A 72 -8.68 35.53 -15.79
CA LYS A 72 -9.25 34.21 -16.05
C LYS A 72 -8.37 33.38 -17.00
N GLY A 73 -8.09 32.15 -16.64
CA GLY A 73 -7.33 31.19 -17.44
C GLY A 73 -5.82 31.37 -17.41
N ILE A 74 -5.30 32.39 -16.70
CA ILE A 74 -3.86 32.58 -16.54
C ILE A 74 -3.35 31.60 -15.48
N VAL A 75 -2.29 30.88 -15.82
CA VAL A 75 -1.53 30.06 -14.85
C VAL A 75 -0.50 30.97 -14.19
N CYS A 76 -0.55 31.07 -12.88
CA CYS A 76 0.38 31.91 -12.11
C CYS A 76 1.79 31.33 -12.18
N GLU A 77 2.74 32.10 -12.67
CA GLU A 77 4.15 31.68 -12.79
C GLU A 77 4.84 31.44 -11.43
N ARG A 78 4.32 32.04 -10.36
CA ARG A 78 4.86 31.89 -9.00
C ARG A 78 4.36 30.63 -8.27
N CYS A 79 3.06 30.36 -8.32
CA CYS A 79 2.45 29.24 -7.58
C CYS A 79 1.92 28.10 -8.48
N GLY A 80 1.88 28.32 -9.80
CA GLY A 80 1.40 27.32 -10.76
C GLY A 80 -0.11 27.10 -10.76
N VAL A 81 -0.88 27.89 -10.02
CA VAL A 81 -2.34 27.75 -9.92
C VAL A 81 -3.01 28.55 -11.03
N GLU A 82 -3.93 27.93 -11.73
CA GLU A 82 -4.75 28.56 -12.75
C GLU A 82 -5.85 29.42 -12.11
N VAL A 83 -6.05 30.62 -12.63
CA VAL A 83 -7.09 31.56 -12.13
C VAL A 83 -8.42 31.19 -12.73
N THR A 84 -9.22 30.42 -12.01
CA THR A 84 -10.55 29.93 -12.40
C THR A 84 -11.53 30.01 -11.23
N LYS A 85 -12.75 29.56 -11.46
CA LYS A 85 -13.71 29.37 -10.36
C LYS A 85 -13.30 28.22 -9.46
N SER A 86 -13.58 28.30 -8.18
CA SER A 86 -13.32 27.24 -7.20
C SER A 86 -14.15 25.96 -7.47
N SER A 87 -15.27 26.08 -8.21
CA SER A 87 -16.11 24.94 -8.62
C SER A 87 -15.34 23.86 -9.43
N VAL A 88 -14.29 24.26 -10.15
CA VAL A 88 -13.43 23.28 -10.90
C VAL A 88 -12.80 22.23 -10.02
N ARG A 89 -12.66 22.50 -8.71
CA ARG A 89 -12.14 21.52 -7.75
C ARG A 89 -13.04 20.27 -7.60
N ARG A 90 -14.30 20.35 -7.98
CA ARG A 90 -15.24 19.23 -8.00
C ARG A 90 -15.21 18.45 -9.30
N GLU A 91 -14.57 18.96 -10.32
CA GLU A 91 -14.52 18.38 -11.67
C GLU A 91 -13.16 17.79 -12.00
N ARG A 92 -12.08 18.43 -11.51
CA ARG A 92 -10.71 17.98 -11.77
C ARG A 92 -10.34 16.76 -10.94
N MET A 93 -9.70 15.81 -11.61
CA MET A 93 -9.17 14.60 -10.99
C MET A 93 -7.65 14.69 -10.90
N GLY A 94 -7.08 14.15 -9.84
CA GLY A 94 -5.66 13.85 -9.70
C GLY A 94 -5.44 12.35 -9.66
N HIS A 95 -4.19 11.91 -9.71
CA HIS A 95 -3.84 10.51 -9.54
C HIS A 95 -2.67 10.36 -8.58
N ILE A 96 -2.53 9.17 -8.04
CA ILE A 96 -1.42 8.75 -7.19
C ILE A 96 -0.71 7.61 -7.89
N GLU A 97 0.60 7.75 -8.16
CA GLU A 97 1.41 6.63 -8.64
C GLU A 97 1.75 5.73 -7.46
N LEU A 98 1.32 4.47 -7.56
CA LEU A 98 1.58 3.49 -6.53
C LEU A 98 2.98 2.89 -6.68
N ALA A 99 3.69 2.70 -5.57
CA ALA A 99 5.02 2.08 -5.56
C ALA A 99 4.99 0.60 -5.97
N ALA A 100 3.85 -0.08 -5.75
CA ALA A 100 3.61 -1.46 -6.14
C ALA A 100 2.17 -1.65 -6.61
N PRO A 101 1.88 -2.63 -7.47
CA PRO A 101 0.52 -2.96 -7.86
C PRO A 101 -0.33 -3.32 -6.65
N VAL A 102 -1.56 -2.80 -6.60
CA VAL A 102 -2.53 -3.07 -5.54
C VAL A 102 -3.75 -3.75 -6.13
N THR A 103 -4.26 -4.74 -5.42
CA THR A 103 -5.44 -5.50 -5.83
C THR A 103 -6.70 -4.63 -5.77
N HIS A 104 -7.46 -4.61 -6.87
CA HIS A 104 -8.73 -3.89 -6.91
C HIS A 104 -9.76 -4.52 -5.98
N ILE A 105 -10.46 -3.68 -5.21
CA ILE A 105 -11.39 -4.09 -4.15
C ILE A 105 -12.57 -4.94 -4.66
N TRP A 106 -13.02 -4.74 -5.90
CA TRP A 106 -14.12 -5.52 -6.48
C TRP A 106 -13.81 -7.01 -6.62
N TYR A 107 -12.53 -7.36 -6.81
CA TYR A 107 -12.10 -8.75 -6.94
C TYR A 107 -11.78 -9.39 -5.59
N PHE A 108 -11.51 -8.56 -4.58
CA PHE A 108 -11.14 -9.01 -3.23
C PHE A 108 -12.31 -9.04 -2.24
N LYS A 109 -13.00 -7.89 -2.02
CA LYS A 109 -14.04 -7.72 -1.00
C LYS A 109 -15.45 -8.17 -1.44
N GLY A 110 -15.63 -8.57 -2.69
CA GLY A 110 -16.91 -9.13 -3.15
C GLY A 110 -17.27 -10.41 -2.40
N VAL A 111 -18.57 -10.65 -2.20
CA VAL A 111 -19.07 -11.93 -1.65
C VAL A 111 -19.85 -12.64 -2.74
N PRO A 112 -19.36 -13.77 -3.24
CA PRO A 112 -18.11 -14.46 -2.92
C PRO A 112 -16.87 -13.78 -3.50
N SER A 113 -15.71 -13.87 -2.82
CA SER A 113 -14.45 -13.31 -3.31
C SER A 113 -13.97 -14.03 -4.57
N ARG A 114 -13.88 -13.32 -5.69
CA ARG A 114 -13.41 -13.88 -6.96
C ARG A 114 -11.97 -14.36 -6.90
N LEU A 115 -11.10 -13.57 -6.26
CA LEU A 115 -9.70 -13.98 -6.04
C LEU A 115 -9.57 -15.16 -5.10
N GLY A 116 -10.37 -15.22 -4.04
CA GLY A 116 -10.40 -16.35 -3.11
C GLY A 116 -10.72 -17.67 -3.83
N TYR A 117 -11.68 -17.64 -4.73
CA TYR A 117 -12.01 -18.82 -5.55
C TYR A 117 -10.90 -19.20 -6.54
N LEU A 118 -10.37 -18.24 -7.29
CA LEU A 118 -9.31 -18.51 -8.27
C LEU A 118 -8.04 -19.08 -7.64
N LEU A 119 -7.69 -18.59 -6.45
CA LEU A 119 -6.48 -18.99 -5.74
C LEU A 119 -6.72 -20.14 -4.74
N ASN A 120 -7.97 -20.58 -4.58
CA ASN A 120 -8.40 -21.54 -3.57
C ASN A 120 -7.87 -21.18 -2.17
N MET A 121 -8.15 -19.94 -1.74
CA MET A 121 -7.67 -19.40 -0.48
C MET A 121 -8.81 -18.83 0.36
N ALA A 122 -8.70 -19.01 1.67
CA ALA A 122 -9.61 -18.37 2.61
C ALA A 122 -9.46 -16.84 2.58
N PRO A 123 -10.55 -16.08 2.73
CA PRO A 123 -10.51 -14.61 2.69
C PRO A 123 -9.53 -13.98 3.69
N LYS A 124 -9.40 -14.56 4.89
CA LYS A 124 -8.46 -14.10 5.94
C LYS A 124 -7.00 -14.23 5.52
N ASP A 125 -6.65 -15.32 4.84
CA ASP A 125 -5.27 -15.54 4.41
C ASP A 125 -4.94 -14.71 3.17
N LEU A 126 -5.91 -14.55 2.28
CA LEU A 126 -5.80 -13.64 1.15
C LEU A 126 -5.61 -12.18 1.61
N GLU A 127 -6.31 -11.76 2.66
CA GLU A 127 -6.15 -10.43 3.26
C GLU A 127 -4.73 -10.20 3.78
N LYS A 128 -4.16 -11.18 4.49
CA LYS A 128 -2.77 -11.09 4.99
C LYS A 128 -1.76 -10.91 3.85
N ILE A 129 -1.95 -11.62 2.74
CA ILE A 129 -1.05 -11.54 1.58
C ILE A 129 -1.20 -10.18 0.89
N ILE A 130 -2.42 -9.71 0.64
CA ILE A 130 -2.68 -8.43 -0.02
C ILE A 130 -2.12 -7.24 0.77
N TYR A 131 -2.18 -7.30 2.10
CA TYR A 131 -1.64 -6.26 2.99
C TYR A 131 -0.18 -6.50 3.40
N PHE A 132 0.54 -7.38 2.71
CA PHE A 132 1.96 -7.68 2.96
C PHE A 132 2.28 -8.19 4.38
N ALA A 133 1.30 -8.76 5.07
CA ALA A 133 1.48 -9.35 6.40
C ALA A 133 1.95 -10.83 6.34
N ALA A 134 1.83 -11.48 5.20
CA ALA A 134 2.24 -12.87 4.99
C ALA A 134 2.62 -13.11 3.52
N TYR A 135 3.34 -14.19 3.29
CA TYR A 135 3.68 -14.69 1.97
C TYR A 135 2.96 -16.02 1.71
N ARG A 136 2.68 -16.30 0.44
CA ARG A 136 2.26 -17.61 -0.01
C ARG A 136 3.46 -18.35 -0.61
N VAL A 137 3.73 -19.53 -0.10
CA VAL A 137 4.71 -20.43 -0.73
C VAL A 137 4.09 -20.97 -2.02
N MET A 138 4.73 -20.72 -3.15
CA MET A 138 4.27 -21.16 -4.48
C MET A 138 4.95 -22.45 -4.90
N ASP A 139 6.21 -22.60 -4.58
CA ASP A 139 7.02 -23.74 -4.93
C ASP A 139 7.96 -24.10 -3.78
N ILE A 140 8.28 -25.36 -3.63
CA ILE A 140 9.17 -25.89 -2.59
C ILE A 140 10.18 -26.79 -3.28
N ASP A 141 11.45 -26.43 -3.16
CA ASP A 141 12.54 -27.32 -3.52
C ASP A 141 12.64 -28.45 -2.46
N HIS A 142 12.11 -29.61 -2.84
CA HIS A 142 12.07 -30.76 -1.95
C HIS A 142 13.45 -31.33 -1.65
N GLU A 143 14.41 -31.22 -2.55
CA GLU A 143 15.76 -31.73 -2.37
C GLU A 143 16.54 -30.85 -1.37
N MET A 144 16.52 -29.53 -1.58
CA MET A 144 17.10 -28.58 -0.63
C MET A 144 16.47 -28.71 0.75
N ARG A 145 15.14 -28.75 0.83
CA ARG A 145 14.43 -28.89 2.11
C ARG A 145 14.84 -30.13 2.86
N THR A 146 14.99 -31.28 2.15
CA THR A 146 15.39 -32.53 2.78
C THR A 146 16.83 -32.47 3.27
N ALA A 147 17.72 -31.90 2.47
CA ALA A 147 19.13 -31.70 2.86
C ALA A 147 19.29 -30.79 4.08
N GLU A 148 18.57 -29.66 4.10
CA GLU A 148 18.57 -28.74 5.26
C GLU A 148 17.97 -29.41 6.51
N TYR A 149 16.87 -30.16 6.34
CA TYR A 149 16.26 -30.88 7.45
C TYR A 149 17.22 -31.91 8.04
N ASP A 150 17.91 -32.68 7.21
CA ASP A 150 18.86 -33.69 7.67
C ASP A 150 20.06 -33.03 8.39
N LEU A 151 20.57 -31.93 7.88
CA LEU A 151 21.62 -31.14 8.54
C LEU A 151 21.20 -30.67 9.94
N VAL A 152 20.05 -30.03 10.05
CA VAL A 152 19.52 -29.54 11.33
C VAL A 152 19.25 -30.70 12.28
N ARG A 153 18.65 -31.80 11.80
CA ARG A 153 18.43 -32.99 12.60
C ARG A 153 19.72 -33.56 13.17
N ASP A 154 20.75 -33.70 12.34
CA ASP A 154 22.03 -34.27 12.75
C ASP A 154 22.75 -33.37 13.77
N GLU A 155 22.66 -32.05 13.60
CA GLU A 155 23.16 -31.09 14.61
C GLU A 155 22.44 -31.25 15.95
N TYR A 156 21.11 -31.34 15.95
CA TYR A 156 20.33 -31.53 17.18
C TYR A 156 20.63 -32.89 17.83
N VAL A 157 20.70 -33.96 17.06
CA VAL A 157 21.04 -35.31 17.58
C VAL A 157 22.41 -35.31 18.22
N THR A 158 23.42 -34.71 17.60
CA THR A 158 24.76 -34.58 18.14
C THR A 158 24.75 -33.78 19.44
N ARG A 159 24.03 -32.65 19.47
CA ARG A 159 23.92 -31.84 20.69
C ARG A 159 23.20 -32.55 21.82
N ILE A 160 22.15 -33.29 21.52
CA ILE A 160 21.41 -34.08 22.53
C ILE A 160 22.31 -35.18 23.09
N ARG A 161 23.07 -35.90 22.26
CA ARG A 161 24.03 -36.92 22.72
C ARG A 161 25.08 -36.32 23.66
N ALA A 162 25.70 -35.21 23.25
CA ALA A 162 26.67 -34.54 24.10
C ALA A 162 26.10 -34.11 25.46
N LEU A 163 24.85 -33.71 25.52
CA LEU A 163 24.18 -33.37 26.77
C LEU A 163 23.88 -34.62 27.63
N ILE A 164 23.55 -35.74 27.03
CA ILE A 164 23.34 -37.00 27.75
C ILE A 164 24.65 -37.49 28.32
N ASP A 165 25.69 -37.53 27.51
CA ASP A 165 27.02 -37.99 27.93
C ASP A 165 27.57 -37.14 29.11
N ALA A 166 27.44 -35.80 28.98
CA ALA A 166 27.83 -34.88 30.07
C ALA A 166 27.04 -35.12 31.36
N ARG A 167 25.76 -35.46 31.23
CA ARG A 167 24.92 -35.75 32.39
C ARG A 167 25.25 -37.09 33.02
N GLU A 168 25.58 -38.11 32.22
CA GLU A 168 26.06 -39.41 32.73
C GLU A 168 27.39 -39.28 33.48
N GLU A 169 28.33 -38.49 32.93
CA GLU A 169 29.58 -38.19 33.62
C GLU A 169 29.39 -37.49 34.99
N GLU A 170 28.45 -36.51 35.04
CA GLU A 170 28.08 -35.85 36.30
C GLU A 170 27.53 -36.85 37.34
N PHE A 171 26.67 -37.79 36.91
CA PHE A 171 26.10 -38.81 37.79
C PHE A 171 27.14 -39.80 38.28
N GLU A 172 28.08 -40.25 37.42
CA GLU A 172 29.16 -41.13 37.81
C GLU A 172 30.12 -40.49 38.79
N ALA A 173 30.44 -39.19 38.55
CA ALA A 173 31.28 -38.43 39.46
C ALA A 173 30.65 -38.26 40.86
N ALA A 174 29.35 -37.92 40.89
CA ALA A 174 28.58 -37.77 42.14
C ALA A 174 28.46 -39.11 42.92
N ALA A 175 28.21 -40.20 42.22
CA ALA A 175 28.17 -41.54 42.83
C ALA A 175 29.53 -41.98 43.37
N GLY A 176 30.62 -41.65 42.66
CA GLY A 176 32.01 -41.90 43.13
C GLY A 176 32.37 -41.14 44.39
N GLU A 177 31.94 -39.87 44.52
CA GLU A 177 32.13 -39.06 45.71
C GLU A 177 31.34 -39.60 46.94
N GLU A 178 30.11 -40.05 46.73
CA GLU A 178 29.29 -40.68 47.81
C GLU A 178 29.93 -41.99 48.33
N ILE A 179 30.49 -42.82 47.43
CA ILE A 179 31.15 -44.05 47.83
C ILE A 179 32.48 -43.77 48.55
N ALA A 180 33.22 -42.74 48.18
CA ALA A 180 34.45 -42.33 48.85
C ALA A 180 34.27 -41.71 50.24
N ALA A 181 33.06 -41.20 50.50
CA ALA A 181 32.64 -40.56 51.76
C ALA A 181 32.10 -41.57 52.80
N MET A 182 31.86 -42.82 52.42
CA MET A 182 31.48 -43.92 53.29
C MET A 182 32.69 -44.69 53.81
#